data_c8f9d46a806e90d863be940661710791
#
_entry.id   c8f9d46a806e90d863be940661710791
#
_cell.length_a   1.000
_cell.length_b   1.000
_cell.length_c   1.000
_cell.angle_alpha   90.00
_cell.angle_beta   90.00
_cell.angle_gamma   90.00
#
_symmetry.space_group_name_H-M   'P 1'
#
loop_
_entity.id
_entity.type
_entity.pdbx_description
1 polymer ?
#
loop_
_entity_poly.entity_id
_entity_poly.type
_entity_poly.pdbx_seq_one_letter_code
_entity_poly.pdbx_strand_id
1 'polypeptide(L)'
;MKPVVAVLGILDTKGKEIQYIAEKIKCYGCDVIVIELSLGKEVKEPWIDITIRDLLRGVEKKPEDIFALSRGEAALIVTEAAVKNIELLQTEGKIQGIISYCGGMGSSISSKVMQTLPLGFPKILLSTMLHNAQEYIGSKDIAMMYPVTESGLNSVSRKILNTAAALIAGGAKGYMNYKPDQDKPLVAVSMQGVTTPCSQYIINRLKEDGEADGMIFHANGEGGKAMEDMLGEGYFAAAADVTLGECSAHLLGGVNNAGPGRMSGAALNGIPQVMAPGSVDFSSFRNRGEMGERLNHEIDTGVLGRKAHFHNTYCTICTVTPEEAYGLGESFAKKLNFAKAPTTFFIPMRGWSAYDIEAPDIEKGWAGPGSGPSWIPSRNHPGWSYRAERFIEGFLGKLNPDNENIQVYQADMHLNSPEFAELLYGELKDILHGNREKGKYEKGKIVKRIF
;
A
#
# COMPACT_ATOMS: atom_id res chain seq x y z
N MET A 1 -17.52 -21.46 -22.63
CA MET A 1 -16.13 -21.86 -22.39
C MET A 1 -16.03 -22.26 -20.92
N LYS A 2 -15.24 -23.27 -20.56
CA LYS A 2 -15.01 -23.61 -19.17
C LYS A 2 -13.91 -22.71 -18.61
N PRO A 3 -14.01 -22.22 -17.35
CA PRO A 3 -12.92 -21.49 -16.73
C PRO A 3 -11.71 -22.40 -16.53
N VAL A 4 -10.52 -21.82 -16.63
CA VAL A 4 -9.23 -22.49 -16.47
C VAL A 4 -8.55 -22.00 -15.18
N VAL A 5 -8.05 -22.92 -14.36
CA VAL A 5 -7.33 -22.62 -13.12
C VAL A 5 -5.86 -23.00 -13.30
N ALA A 6 -4.95 -22.05 -13.04
CA ALA A 6 -3.53 -22.35 -12.92
C ALA A 6 -3.25 -23.04 -11.58
N VAL A 7 -2.58 -24.19 -11.62
CA VAL A 7 -2.22 -24.96 -10.42
C VAL A 7 -0.70 -24.99 -10.33
N LEU A 8 -0.16 -24.24 -9.37
CA LEU A 8 1.28 -24.13 -9.15
C LEU A 8 1.78 -25.16 -8.13
N GLY A 9 2.94 -25.74 -8.35
CA GLY A 9 3.53 -26.65 -7.37
C GLY A 9 5.01 -26.93 -7.52
N ILE A 10 5.70 -27.13 -6.40
CA ILE A 10 7.03 -27.74 -6.37
C ILE A 10 6.83 -29.26 -6.49
N LEU A 11 6.74 -29.73 -7.75
CA LEU A 11 6.25 -31.08 -8.06
C LEU A 11 7.21 -32.20 -7.66
N ASP A 12 8.51 -31.91 -7.52
CA ASP A 12 9.50 -32.88 -6.99
C ASP A 12 9.27 -33.26 -5.51
N THR A 13 8.45 -32.48 -4.79
CA THR A 13 8.12 -32.74 -3.39
C THR A 13 6.60 -32.90 -3.12
N LYS A 14 5.74 -32.25 -3.89
CA LYS A 14 4.28 -32.18 -3.68
C LYS A 14 3.45 -32.67 -4.89
N GLY A 15 4.07 -33.38 -5.81
CA GLY A 15 3.44 -33.76 -7.09
C GLY A 15 2.11 -34.49 -6.94
N LYS A 16 2.00 -35.43 -5.99
CA LYS A 16 0.75 -36.20 -5.76
C LYS A 16 -0.41 -35.34 -5.27
N GLU A 17 -0.12 -34.40 -4.39
CA GLU A 17 -1.12 -33.49 -3.84
C GLU A 17 -1.59 -32.49 -4.90
N ILE A 18 -0.66 -31.95 -5.69
CA ILE A 18 -0.98 -31.04 -6.82
C ILE A 18 -1.80 -31.76 -7.88
N GLN A 19 -1.43 -32.98 -8.25
CA GLN A 19 -2.22 -33.81 -9.16
C GLN A 19 -3.64 -34.03 -8.63
N TYR A 20 -3.80 -34.36 -7.35
CA TYR A 20 -5.11 -34.52 -6.72
C TYR A 20 -5.94 -33.25 -6.78
N ILE A 21 -5.36 -32.08 -6.48
CA ILE A 21 -6.04 -30.79 -6.58
C ILE A 21 -6.51 -30.55 -8.01
N ALA A 22 -5.63 -30.74 -9.00
CA ALA A 22 -5.94 -30.55 -10.42
C ALA A 22 -7.10 -31.45 -10.88
N GLU A 23 -7.10 -32.74 -10.50
CA GLU A 23 -8.19 -33.67 -10.78
C GLU A 23 -9.51 -33.24 -10.14
N LYS A 24 -9.49 -32.75 -8.89
CA LYS A 24 -10.69 -32.24 -8.21
C LYS A 24 -11.24 -30.97 -8.84
N ILE A 25 -10.39 -30.05 -9.27
CA ILE A 25 -10.81 -28.85 -10.01
C ILE A 25 -11.53 -29.25 -11.32
N LYS A 26 -11.00 -30.22 -12.04
CA LYS A 26 -11.68 -30.79 -13.25
C LYS A 26 -13.04 -31.40 -12.92
N CYS A 27 -13.16 -32.12 -11.81
CA CYS A 27 -14.44 -32.65 -11.32
C CYS A 27 -15.46 -31.54 -11.01
N TYR A 28 -15.00 -30.38 -10.57
CA TYR A 28 -15.85 -29.21 -10.32
C TYR A 28 -16.15 -28.38 -11.59
N GLY A 29 -15.79 -28.89 -12.77
CA GLY A 29 -16.18 -28.31 -14.05
C GLY A 29 -15.33 -27.14 -14.53
N CYS A 30 -14.10 -27.04 -14.08
CA CYS A 30 -13.06 -26.16 -14.62
C CYS A 30 -12.00 -26.98 -15.35
N ASP A 31 -11.31 -26.38 -16.31
CA ASP A 31 -10.09 -26.92 -16.88
C ASP A 31 -8.89 -26.43 -16.03
N VAL A 32 -7.71 -27.03 -16.19
CA VAL A 32 -6.51 -26.68 -15.42
C VAL A 32 -5.31 -26.53 -16.34
N ILE A 33 -4.36 -25.67 -15.91
CA ILE A 33 -3.00 -25.61 -16.41
C ILE A 33 -2.09 -25.87 -15.21
N VAL A 34 -1.41 -27.02 -15.20
CA VAL A 34 -0.47 -27.39 -14.13
C VAL A 34 0.91 -26.90 -14.48
N ILE A 35 1.53 -26.15 -13.57
CA ILE A 35 2.81 -25.46 -13.76
C ILE A 35 3.80 -25.94 -12.71
N GLU A 36 4.93 -26.46 -13.19
CA GLU A 36 6.03 -26.97 -12.37
C GLU A 36 6.93 -25.86 -11.85
N LEU A 37 7.14 -25.82 -10.53
CA LEU A 37 8.07 -24.92 -9.83
C LEU A 37 9.22 -25.69 -9.13
N SER A 38 9.59 -26.86 -9.61
CA SER A 38 10.60 -27.74 -8.98
C SER A 38 11.98 -27.08 -8.90
N LEU A 39 12.67 -27.26 -7.75
CA LEU A 39 13.96 -26.65 -7.45
C LEU A 39 15.10 -27.66 -7.34
N GLY A 40 14.81 -28.97 -7.38
CA GLY A 40 15.80 -30.01 -7.18
C GLY A 40 15.94 -30.97 -8.37
N LYS A 41 14.84 -31.23 -9.06
CA LYS A 41 14.84 -32.08 -10.27
C LYS A 41 13.63 -31.80 -11.14
N GLU A 42 13.76 -31.99 -12.44
CA GLU A 42 12.66 -31.93 -13.40
C GLU A 42 11.72 -33.14 -13.21
N VAL A 43 10.42 -32.91 -13.20
CA VAL A 43 9.39 -33.94 -13.10
C VAL A 43 8.81 -34.21 -14.48
N LYS A 44 8.86 -35.48 -14.94
CA LYS A 44 8.42 -35.87 -16.28
C LYS A 44 7.13 -36.68 -16.18
N GLU A 45 6.02 -35.96 -16.07
CA GLU A 45 4.69 -36.56 -15.95
C GLU A 45 3.75 -35.96 -16.99
N PRO A 46 2.89 -36.77 -17.64
CA PRO A 46 2.03 -36.32 -18.75
C PRO A 46 0.91 -35.36 -18.33
N TRP A 47 0.67 -35.17 -17.04
CA TRP A 47 -0.35 -34.27 -16.53
C TRP A 47 0.19 -32.85 -16.21
N ILE A 48 1.48 -32.59 -16.47
CA ILE A 48 2.12 -31.28 -16.33
C ILE A 48 2.00 -30.55 -17.68
N ASP A 49 1.35 -29.38 -17.66
CA ASP A 49 1.13 -28.60 -18.87
C ASP A 49 2.31 -27.67 -19.18
N ILE A 50 2.94 -27.10 -18.15
CA ILE A 50 4.14 -26.24 -18.26
C ILE A 50 5.22 -26.83 -17.35
N THR A 51 6.22 -27.44 -17.95
CA THR A 51 7.36 -28.01 -17.21
C THR A 51 8.29 -26.89 -16.72
N ILE A 52 9.15 -27.22 -15.73
CA ILE A 52 10.19 -26.27 -15.29
C ILE A 52 11.07 -25.81 -16.46
N ARG A 53 11.32 -26.68 -17.45
CA ARG A 53 12.08 -26.37 -18.64
C ARG A 53 11.38 -25.35 -19.53
N ASP A 54 10.06 -25.49 -19.71
CA ASP A 54 9.26 -24.53 -20.47
C ASP A 54 9.16 -23.20 -19.76
N LEU A 55 8.96 -23.23 -18.45
CA LEU A 55 8.89 -22.05 -17.60
C LEU A 55 10.16 -21.19 -17.70
N LEU A 56 11.32 -21.83 -17.59
CA LEU A 56 12.63 -21.16 -17.60
C LEU A 56 13.03 -20.56 -18.95
N ARG A 57 12.40 -20.93 -20.06
CA ARG A 57 12.62 -20.27 -21.37
C ARG A 57 12.36 -18.77 -21.32
N GLY A 58 11.37 -18.33 -20.54
CA GLY A 58 11.04 -16.92 -20.36
C GLY A 58 12.12 -16.05 -19.70
N VAL A 59 13.13 -16.69 -19.11
CA VAL A 59 14.30 -16.05 -18.46
C VAL A 59 15.64 -16.56 -19.02
N GLU A 60 15.61 -17.23 -20.18
CA GLU A 60 16.79 -17.74 -20.89
C GLU A 60 17.67 -18.67 -20.03
N LYS A 61 17.05 -19.49 -19.16
CA LYS A 61 17.71 -20.46 -18.28
C LYS A 61 17.26 -21.89 -18.60
N LYS A 62 18.04 -22.85 -18.12
CA LYS A 62 17.73 -24.28 -18.20
C LYS A 62 17.64 -24.88 -16.79
N PRO A 63 16.92 -26.01 -16.60
CA PRO A 63 16.85 -26.68 -15.29
C PRO A 63 18.23 -26.99 -14.70
N GLU A 64 19.18 -27.38 -15.53
CA GLU A 64 20.54 -27.71 -15.11
C GLU A 64 21.26 -26.51 -14.46
N ASP A 65 20.96 -25.27 -14.94
CA ASP A 65 21.57 -24.04 -14.42
C ASP A 65 21.05 -23.75 -12.99
N ILE A 66 19.76 -24.01 -12.71
CA ILE A 66 19.16 -23.70 -11.42
C ILE A 66 19.34 -24.82 -10.39
N PHE A 67 19.36 -26.09 -10.80
CA PHE A 67 19.54 -27.22 -9.88
C PHE A 67 20.94 -27.30 -9.28
N ALA A 68 21.91 -26.60 -9.84
CA ALA A 68 23.27 -26.46 -9.31
C ALA A 68 23.40 -25.33 -8.26
N LEU A 69 22.40 -24.47 -8.12
CA LEU A 69 22.41 -23.33 -7.21
C LEU A 69 21.91 -23.73 -5.81
N SER A 70 22.09 -22.81 -4.86
CA SER A 70 21.38 -22.91 -3.59
C SER A 70 19.86 -22.79 -3.82
N ARG A 71 19.05 -23.39 -2.92
CA ARG A 71 17.59 -23.34 -3.04
C ARG A 71 17.04 -21.91 -3.08
N GLY A 72 17.67 -20.97 -2.37
CA GLY A 72 17.27 -19.57 -2.34
C GLY A 72 17.52 -18.89 -3.70
N GLU A 73 18.71 -19.07 -4.29
CA GLU A 73 19.06 -18.53 -5.61
C GLU A 73 18.17 -19.11 -6.71
N ALA A 74 17.97 -20.44 -6.70
CA ALA A 74 17.08 -21.12 -7.62
C ALA A 74 15.63 -20.58 -7.53
N ALA A 75 15.14 -20.35 -6.30
CA ALA A 75 13.80 -19.81 -6.06
C ALA A 75 13.60 -18.42 -6.65
N LEU A 76 14.61 -17.54 -6.62
CA LEU A 76 14.51 -16.21 -7.22
C LEU A 76 14.30 -16.29 -8.73
N ILE A 77 15.09 -17.14 -9.42
CA ILE A 77 14.99 -17.33 -10.87
C ILE A 77 13.65 -17.97 -11.26
N VAL A 78 13.22 -19.00 -10.53
CA VAL A 78 11.93 -19.65 -10.76
C VAL A 78 10.77 -18.70 -10.50
N THR A 79 10.88 -17.83 -9.51
CA THR A 79 9.87 -16.79 -9.24
C THR A 79 9.74 -15.84 -10.41
N GLU A 80 10.86 -15.31 -10.93
CA GLU A 80 10.85 -14.42 -12.10
C GLU A 80 10.22 -15.10 -13.33
N ALA A 81 10.60 -16.33 -13.60
CA ALA A 81 10.06 -17.10 -14.71
C ALA A 81 8.56 -17.37 -14.55
N ALA A 82 8.11 -17.71 -13.33
CA ALA A 82 6.72 -17.98 -13.03
C ALA A 82 5.85 -16.71 -13.13
N VAL A 83 6.34 -15.57 -12.65
CA VAL A 83 5.67 -14.27 -12.79
C VAL A 83 5.43 -13.97 -14.27
N LYS A 84 6.46 -13.98 -15.12
CA LYS A 84 6.33 -13.71 -16.56
C LYS A 84 5.32 -14.62 -17.25
N ASN A 85 5.34 -15.92 -16.93
CA ASN A 85 4.40 -16.88 -17.54
C ASN A 85 2.97 -16.66 -17.09
N ILE A 86 2.75 -16.45 -15.79
CA ILE A 86 1.39 -16.27 -15.22
C ILE A 86 0.78 -14.95 -15.66
N GLU A 87 1.54 -13.86 -15.69
CA GLU A 87 1.08 -12.57 -16.22
C GLU A 87 0.65 -12.68 -17.68
N LEU A 88 1.42 -13.39 -18.51
CA LEU A 88 1.06 -13.64 -19.89
C LEU A 88 -0.23 -14.45 -20.01
N LEU A 89 -0.38 -15.55 -19.26
CA LEU A 89 -1.58 -16.37 -19.26
C LEU A 89 -2.82 -15.59 -18.80
N GLN A 90 -2.66 -14.73 -17.81
CA GLN A 90 -3.75 -13.89 -17.28
C GLN A 90 -4.13 -12.80 -18.28
N THR A 91 -3.15 -12.06 -18.84
CA THR A 91 -3.40 -10.98 -19.82
C THR A 91 -4.06 -11.50 -21.10
N GLU A 92 -3.69 -12.70 -21.54
CA GLU A 92 -4.31 -13.38 -22.68
C GLU A 92 -5.69 -14.02 -22.35
N GLY A 93 -6.17 -13.89 -21.10
CA GLY A 93 -7.43 -14.46 -20.65
C GLY A 93 -7.46 -15.99 -20.61
N LYS A 94 -6.29 -16.64 -20.62
CA LYS A 94 -6.16 -18.10 -20.62
C LYS A 94 -6.42 -18.75 -19.26
N ILE A 95 -6.37 -17.98 -18.16
CA ILE A 95 -6.67 -18.46 -16.81
C ILE A 95 -7.67 -17.52 -16.12
N GLN A 96 -8.51 -18.06 -15.22
CA GLN A 96 -9.51 -17.35 -14.43
C GLN A 96 -9.38 -17.59 -12.93
N GLY A 97 -8.30 -18.22 -12.50
CA GLY A 97 -7.98 -18.44 -11.08
C GLY A 97 -6.63 -19.12 -10.93
N ILE A 98 -6.04 -19.01 -9.74
CA ILE A 98 -4.74 -19.60 -9.41
C ILE A 98 -4.77 -20.24 -8.02
N ILE A 99 -4.18 -21.40 -7.90
CA ILE A 99 -4.04 -22.12 -6.62
C ILE A 99 -2.65 -22.73 -6.50
N SER A 100 -2.13 -22.74 -5.27
CA SER A 100 -0.90 -23.48 -4.93
C SER A 100 -1.04 -24.19 -3.59
N TYR A 101 -0.42 -25.36 -3.48
CA TYR A 101 -0.24 -26.09 -2.20
C TYR A 101 1.24 -26.26 -1.91
N CYS A 102 1.72 -25.71 -0.79
CA CYS A 102 3.15 -25.58 -0.55
C CYS A 102 3.53 -25.47 0.93
N GLY A 103 4.80 -25.78 1.20
CA GLY A 103 5.53 -25.41 2.41
C GLY A 103 6.27 -24.08 2.21
N GLY A 104 7.26 -23.77 3.03
CA GLY A 104 7.92 -22.46 3.08
C GLY A 104 8.42 -21.93 1.74
N MET A 105 9.24 -22.70 1.02
CA MET A 105 9.82 -22.27 -0.25
C MET A 105 8.77 -22.06 -1.34
N GLY A 106 7.84 -23.00 -1.47
CA GLY A 106 6.76 -22.88 -2.44
C GLY A 106 5.82 -21.72 -2.13
N SER A 107 5.59 -21.40 -0.84
CA SER A 107 4.79 -20.24 -0.45
C SER A 107 5.47 -18.94 -0.85
N SER A 108 6.78 -18.84 -0.67
CA SER A 108 7.54 -17.65 -1.09
C SER A 108 7.45 -17.42 -2.61
N ILE A 109 7.58 -18.46 -3.42
CA ILE A 109 7.47 -18.34 -4.89
C ILE A 109 6.02 -18.03 -5.29
N SER A 110 5.06 -18.87 -4.85
CA SER A 110 3.66 -18.77 -5.30
C SER A 110 2.99 -17.46 -4.84
N SER A 111 3.32 -16.96 -3.64
CA SER A 111 2.79 -15.68 -3.16
C SER A 111 3.28 -14.53 -4.03
N LYS A 112 4.55 -14.50 -4.40
CA LYS A 112 5.09 -13.46 -5.30
C LYS A 112 4.41 -13.48 -6.66
N VAL A 113 4.15 -14.66 -7.22
CA VAL A 113 3.37 -14.80 -8.46
C VAL A 113 1.94 -14.29 -8.27
N MET A 114 1.27 -14.66 -7.16
CA MET A 114 -0.11 -14.22 -6.89
C MET A 114 -0.19 -12.72 -6.63
N GLN A 115 0.85 -12.10 -6.08
CA GLN A 115 0.92 -10.66 -5.82
C GLN A 115 0.96 -9.82 -7.11
N THR A 116 1.36 -10.36 -8.26
CA THR A 116 1.34 -9.63 -9.53
C THR A 116 -0.01 -9.65 -10.23
N LEU A 117 -0.93 -10.53 -9.79
CA LEU A 117 -2.24 -10.65 -10.40
C LEU A 117 -3.21 -9.56 -9.94
N PRO A 118 -4.17 -9.13 -10.80
CA PRO A 118 -5.09 -8.05 -10.48
C PRO A 118 -6.01 -8.39 -9.29
N LEU A 119 -6.52 -7.34 -8.64
CA LEU A 119 -7.54 -7.48 -7.60
C LEU A 119 -8.81 -8.11 -8.17
N GLY A 120 -9.49 -8.92 -7.37
CA GLY A 120 -10.67 -9.68 -7.80
C GLY A 120 -10.36 -10.96 -8.57
N PHE A 121 -9.13 -11.15 -9.08
CA PHE A 121 -8.72 -12.43 -9.68
C PHE A 121 -8.60 -13.51 -8.58
N PRO A 122 -9.27 -14.66 -8.67
CA PRO A 122 -9.28 -15.69 -7.63
C PRO A 122 -7.88 -16.28 -7.35
N LYS A 123 -7.39 -16.11 -6.13
CA LYS A 123 -6.07 -16.54 -5.68
C LYS A 123 -6.18 -17.32 -4.38
N ILE A 124 -5.75 -18.59 -4.35
CA ILE A 124 -5.74 -19.43 -3.15
C ILE A 124 -4.34 -19.99 -2.89
N LEU A 125 -3.79 -19.67 -1.73
CA LEU A 125 -2.51 -20.19 -1.27
C LEU A 125 -2.72 -21.14 -0.08
N LEU A 126 -2.59 -22.45 -0.30
CA LEU A 126 -2.52 -23.42 0.80
C LEU A 126 -1.09 -23.48 1.30
N SER A 127 -0.87 -23.05 2.52
CA SER A 127 0.47 -22.96 3.11
C SER A 127 0.50 -23.39 4.57
N THR A 128 1.56 -24.11 4.95
CA THR A 128 1.86 -24.43 6.36
C THR A 128 2.49 -23.26 7.11
N MET A 129 2.84 -22.17 6.41
CA MET A 129 3.59 -21.01 6.92
C MET A 129 2.69 -19.82 7.24
N LEU A 130 1.63 -20.05 8.03
CA LEU A 130 0.66 -18.98 8.36
C LEU A 130 1.25 -17.81 9.17
N HIS A 131 2.35 -18.02 9.89
CA HIS A 131 3.01 -16.95 10.65
C HIS A 131 3.60 -15.84 9.75
N ASN A 132 3.77 -16.11 8.45
CA ASN A 132 4.21 -15.14 7.44
C ASN A 132 3.04 -14.68 6.54
N ALA A 133 1.80 -14.83 6.98
CA ALA A 133 0.63 -14.56 6.13
C ALA A 133 0.64 -13.14 5.56
N GLN A 134 1.06 -12.17 6.36
CA GLN A 134 1.11 -10.77 5.95
C GLN A 134 2.08 -10.53 4.78
N GLU A 135 3.28 -11.13 4.82
CA GLU A 135 4.26 -11.04 3.74
C GLU A 135 3.78 -11.74 2.47
N TYR A 136 3.07 -12.87 2.62
CA TYR A 136 2.56 -13.64 1.49
C TYR A 136 1.33 -13.01 0.83
N ILE A 137 0.47 -12.38 1.60
CA ILE A 137 -0.69 -11.65 1.08
C ILE A 137 -0.25 -10.30 0.50
N GLY A 138 0.63 -9.58 1.20
CA GLY A 138 1.02 -8.21 0.82
C GLY A 138 -0.20 -7.29 0.77
N SER A 139 -0.33 -6.55 -0.30
CA SER A 139 -1.46 -5.63 -0.59
C SER A 139 -2.56 -6.26 -1.45
N LYS A 140 -2.55 -7.59 -1.62
CA LYS A 140 -3.47 -8.29 -2.53
C LYS A 140 -4.52 -9.13 -1.80
N ASP A 141 -5.61 -9.43 -2.50
CA ASP A 141 -6.74 -10.25 -2.04
C ASP A 141 -6.46 -11.77 -2.14
N ILE A 142 -5.33 -12.23 -1.60
CA ILE A 142 -4.95 -13.64 -1.58
C ILE A 142 -5.64 -14.35 -0.43
N ALA A 143 -6.45 -15.37 -0.72
CA ALA A 143 -7.02 -16.23 0.30
C ALA A 143 -5.98 -17.27 0.74
N MET A 144 -5.56 -17.23 2.02
CA MET A 144 -4.70 -18.27 2.60
C MET A 144 -5.49 -19.33 3.31
N MET A 145 -5.16 -20.61 3.05
CA MET A 145 -5.78 -21.75 3.70
C MET A 145 -4.72 -22.64 4.38
N TYR A 146 -4.92 -22.97 5.66
CA TYR A 146 -4.04 -23.87 6.39
C TYR A 146 -4.35 -25.33 6.06
N PRO A 147 -3.39 -26.08 5.49
CA PRO A 147 -3.62 -27.48 5.10
C PRO A 147 -3.52 -28.47 6.27
N VAL A 148 -3.20 -28.01 7.50
CA VAL A 148 -3.02 -28.80 8.72
C VAL A 148 -1.84 -29.78 8.67
N THR A 149 -1.54 -30.36 7.52
CA THR A 149 -0.46 -31.33 7.30
C THR A 149 0.53 -30.83 6.26
N GLU A 150 1.80 -31.17 6.47
CA GLU A 150 2.89 -30.75 5.58
C GLU A 150 2.82 -31.46 4.22
N SER A 151 2.54 -32.79 4.20
CA SER A 151 2.51 -33.59 2.97
C SER A 151 1.78 -34.93 3.18
N GLY A 152 1.51 -35.59 2.07
CA GLY A 152 0.92 -36.92 2.00
C GLY A 152 -0.60 -36.91 1.77
N LEU A 153 -1.06 -37.77 0.87
CA LEU A 153 -2.48 -37.98 0.60
C LEU A 153 -3.06 -39.03 1.54
N ASN A 154 -3.88 -38.59 2.49
CA ASN A 154 -4.61 -39.42 3.42
C ASN A 154 -6.09 -38.96 3.55
N SER A 155 -6.86 -39.58 4.42
CA SER A 155 -8.29 -39.24 4.58
C SER A 155 -8.54 -37.79 5.03
N VAL A 156 -7.62 -37.20 5.78
CA VAL A 156 -7.74 -35.80 6.26
C VAL A 156 -7.30 -34.81 5.15
N SER A 157 -6.08 -34.99 4.62
CA SER A 157 -5.57 -34.09 3.59
C SER A 157 -6.46 -34.05 2.35
N ARG A 158 -7.01 -35.20 1.90
CA ARG A 158 -7.96 -35.23 0.77
C ARG A 158 -9.19 -34.36 1.01
N LYS A 159 -9.75 -34.32 2.21
CA LYS A 159 -10.89 -33.45 2.54
C LYS A 159 -10.53 -31.98 2.41
N ILE A 160 -9.38 -31.58 2.92
CA ILE A 160 -8.91 -30.20 2.88
C ILE A 160 -8.61 -29.76 1.44
N LEU A 161 -7.84 -30.56 0.71
CA LEU A 161 -7.48 -30.28 -0.68
C LEU A 161 -8.71 -30.27 -1.61
N ASN A 162 -9.69 -31.13 -1.35
CA ASN A 162 -10.97 -31.11 -2.07
C ASN A 162 -11.76 -29.82 -1.82
N THR A 163 -11.79 -29.35 -0.57
CA THR A 163 -12.44 -28.06 -0.24
C THR A 163 -11.75 -26.91 -0.94
N ALA A 164 -10.42 -26.84 -0.95
CA ALA A 164 -9.65 -25.81 -1.64
C ALA A 164 -9.89 -25.83 -3.16
N ALA A 165 -9.95 -27.03 -3.77
CA ALA A 165 -10.28 -27.22 -5.18
C ALA A 165 -11.70 -26.72 -5.52
N ALA A 166 -12.67 -26.97 -4.65
CA ALA A 166 -14.04 -26.47 -4.81
C ALA A 166 -14.11 -24.93 -4.71
N LEU A 167 -13.39 -24.33 -3.77
CA LEU A 167 -13.33 -22.89 -3.57
C LEU A 167 -12.76 -22.19 -4.80
N ILE A 168 -11.61 -22.63 -5.32
CA ILE A 168 -11.00 -22.00 -6.48
C ILE A 168 -11.82 -22.21 -7.75
N ALA A 169 -12.44 -23.38 -7.92
CA ALA A 169 -13.32 -23.64 -9.07
C ALA A 169 -14.57 -22.75 -9.04
N GLY A 170 -15.15 -22.53 -7.86
CA GLY A 170 -16.25 -21.59 -7.65
C GLY A 170 -15.83 -20.15 -7.95
N GLY A 171 -14.68 -19.73 -7.42
CA GLY A 171 -14.10 -18.41 -7.68
C GLY A 171 -13.86 -18.16 -9.17
N ALA A 172 -13.21 -19.10 -9.88
CA ALA A 172 -12.94 -19.00 -11.31
C ALA A 172 -14.23 -18.88 -12.16
N LYS A 173 -15.30 -19.59 -11.80
CA LYS A 173 -16.62 -19.46 -12.44
C LYS A 173 -17.24 -18.09 -12.16
N GLY A 174 -17.17 -17.62 -10.91
CA GLY A 174 -17.63 -16.30 -10.52
C GLY A 174 -16.92 -15.19 -11.29
N TYR A 175 -15.59 -15.26 -11.34
CA TYR A 175 -14.74 -14.31 -12.06
C TYR A 175 -15.08 -14.22 -13.55
N MET A 176 -15.22 -15.39 -14.22
CA MET A 176 -15.57 -15.44 -15.64
C MET A 176 -16.96 -14.87 -15.95
N ASN A 177 -17.90 -14.98 -15.02
CA ASN A 177 -19.28 -14.53 -15.19
C ASN A 177 -19.52 -13.12 -14.60
N TYR A 178 -18.53 -12.54 -13.93
CA TYR A 178 -18.65 -11.20 -13.35
C TYR A 178 -18.82 -10.17 -14.48
N LYS A 179 -19.82 -9.33 -14.32
CA LYS A 179 -20.04 -8.15 -15.16
C LYS A 179 -19.94 -6.95 -14.24
N PRO A 180 -18.96 -6.06 -14.46
CA PRO A 180 -18.87 -4.85 -13.66
C PRO A 180 -20.13 -4.00 -13.87
N ASP A 181 -20.61 -3.38 -12.79
CA ASP A 181 -21.62 -2.34 -12.86
C ASP A 181 -21.02 -1.08 -13.52
N GLN A 182 -21.86 -0.06 -13.77
CA GLN A 182 -21.35 1.25 -14.19
C GLN A 182 -20.75 1.96 -12.96
N ASP A 183 -19.48 1.65 -12.68
CA ASP A 183 -18.77 2.21 -11.57
C ASP A 183 -18.35 3.65 -11.88
N LYS A 184 -18.37 4.50 -10.85
CA LYS A 184 -17.84 5.86 -10.91
C LYS A 184 -16.32 5.84 -10.87
N PRO A 185 -15.64 6.90 -11.35
CA PRO A 185 -14.22 7.07 -11.12
C PRO A 185 -13.89 6.93 -9.62
N LEU A 186 -12.81 6.22 -9.28
CA LEU A 186 -12.37 6.07 -7.91
C LEU A 186 -11.33 7.14 -7.54
N VAL A 187 -11.44 7.63 -6.31
CA VAL A 187 -10.45 8.53 -5.68
C VAL A 187 -9.86 7.82 -4.46
N ALA A 188 -8.53 7.68 -4.45
CA ALA A 188 -7.83 7.17 -3.28
C ALA A 188 -7.74 8.25 -2.19
N VAL A 189 -8.13 7.94 -0.94
CA VAL A 189 -8.08 8.89 0.18
C VAL A 189 -7.32 8.26 1.34
N SER A 190 -6.20 8.85 1.76
CA SER A 190 -5.47 8.39 2.94
C SER A 190 -6.08 8.97 4.23
N MET A 191 -6.17 8.16 5.29
CA MET A 191 -6.77 8.55 6.57
C MET A 191 -6.07 7.88 7.74
N GLN A 192 -5.97 8.59 8.86
CA GLN A 192 -5.64 8.05 10.17
C GLN A 192 -6.55 8.71 11.22
N GLY A 193 -6.70 8.11 12.41
CA GLY A 193 -7.60 8.64 13.46
C GLY A 193 -7.43 10.13 13.73
N VAL A 194 -6.18 10.61 13.75
CA VAL A 194 -5.84 12.02 14.02
C VAL A 194 -6.05 12.99 12.84
N THR A 195 -6.40 12.48 11.67
CA THR A 195 -6.71 13.27 10.45
C THR A 195 -8.11 12.98 9.93
N THR A 196 -8.89 12.18 10.67
CA THR A 196 -10.25 11.76 10.29
C THR A 196 -11.16 12.92 9.89
N PRO A 197 -11.21 14.07 10.60
CA PRO A 197 -12.09 15.17 10.20
C PRO A 197 -11.84 15.65 8.77
N CYS A 198 -10.58 15.82 8.37
CA CYS A 198 -10.21 16.24 7.03
C CYS A 198 -10.59 15.18 5.97
N SER A 199 -10.14 13.93 6.17
CA SER A 199 -10.38 12.86 5.19
C SER A 199 -11.87 12.52 5.05
N GLN A 200 -12.62 12.51 6.17
CA GLN A 200 -14.05 12.26 6.16
C GLN A 200 -14.84 13.36 5.47
N TYR A 201 -14.40 14.62 5.61
CA TYR A 201 -14.99 15.73 4.87
C TYR A 201 -14.89 15.50 3.36
N ILE A 202 -13.70 15.15 2.85
CA ILE A 202 -13.48 14.87 1.43
C ILE A 202 -14.39 13.72 0.95
N ILE A 203 -14.47 12.62 1.72
CA ILE A 203 -15.34 11.47 1.39
C ILE A 203 -16.81 11.88 1.32
N ASN A 204 -17.29 12.66 2.28
CA ASN A 204 -18.66 13.11 2.30
C ASN A 204 -18.99 14.00 1.09
N ARG A 205 -18.08 14.90 0.73
CA ARG A 205 -18.24 15.77 -0.44
C ARG A 205 -18.25 14.98 -1.76
N LEU A 206 -17.35 13.98 -1.92
CA LEU A 206 -17.40 13.08 -3.08
C LEU A 206 -18.75 12.35 -3.19
N LYS A 207 -19.26 11.86 -2.06
CA LYS A 207 -20.57 11.20 -2.00
C LYS A 207 -21.72 12.13 -2.33
N GLU A 208 -21.71 13.37 -1.81
CA GLU A 208 -22.74 14.39 -2.06
C GLU A 208 -22.79 14.80 -3.52
N ASP A 209 -21.63 15.10 -4.13
CA ASP A 209 -21.55 15.47 -5.53
C ASP A 209 -21.87 14.29 -6.46
N GLY A 210 -21.61 13.06 -6.03
CA GLY A 210 -21.99 11.83 -6.73
C GLY A 210 -21.27 11.55 -8.03
N GLU A 211 -20.17 12.27 -8.33
CA GLU A 211 -19.41 12.15 -9.58
C GLU A 211 -18.27 11.13 -9.50
N ALA A 212 -17.76 10.87 -8.31
CA ALA A 212 -16.70 9.89 -8.03
C ALA A 212 -16.95 9.19 -6.69
N ASP A 213 -16.39 8.00 -6.53
CA ASP A 213 -16.41 7.27 -5.26
C ASP A 213 -15.04 7.37 -4.57
N GLY A 214 -15.06 7.60 -3.26
CA GLY A 214 -13.83 7.67 -2.45
C GLY A 214 -13.52 6.33 -1.80
N MET A 215 -12.29 5.83 -1.98
CA MET A 215 -11.77 4.65 -1.29
C MET A 215 -10.77 5.06 -0.21
N ILE A 216 -11.07 4.71 1.04
CA ILE A 216 -10.24 5.08 2.19
C ILE A 216 -9.15 4.03 2.43
N PHE A 217 -7.90 4.52 2.54
CA PHE A 217 -6.74 3.74 2.99
C PHE A 217 -6.31 4.19 4.37
N HIS A 218 -6.27 3.26 5.32
CA HIS A 218 -5.78 3.55 6.66
C HIS A 218 -4.24 3.68 6.62
N ALA A 219 -3.73 4.89 6.84
CA ALA A 219 -2.30 5.21 6.82
C ALA A 219 -1.57 4.63 8.06
N ASN A 220 -1.47 3.30 8.12
CA ASN A 220 -0.90 2.52 9.22
C ASN A 220 0.28 1.61 8.80
N GLY A 221 0.87 1.88 7.65
CA GLY A 221 1.93 1.09 7.02
C GLY A 221 1.38 0.22 5.89
N GLU A 222 0.54 -0.75 6.19
CA GLU A 222 -0.02 -1.66 5.19
C GLU A 222 -1.04 -0.96 4.27
N GLY A 223 -1.87 -0.08 4.83
CA GLY A 223 -2.82 0.69 4.02
C GLY A 223 -2.14 1.65 3.05
N GLY A 224 -1.04 2.30 3.46
CA GLY A 224 -0.25 3.14 2.55
C GLY A 224 0.44 2.34 1.45
N LYS A 225 0.99 1.16 1.76
CA LYS A 225 1.54 0.24 0.73
C LYS A 225 0.46 -0.16 -0.28
N ALA A 226 -0.72 -0.58 0.21
CA ALA A 226 -1.84 -0.95 -0.66
C ALA A 226 -2.28 0.21 -1.55
N MET A 227 -2.33 1.44 -1.02
CA MET A 227 -2.64 2.64 -1.80
C MET A 227 -1.61 2.87 -2.91
N GLU A 228 -0.31 2.80 -2.59
CA GLU A 228 0.77 2.99 -3.56
C GLU A 228 0.73 1.94 -4.69
N ASP A 229 0.52 0.67 -4.35
CA ASP A 229 0.41 -0.43 -5.32
C ASP A 229 -0.80 -0.23 -6.25
N MET A 230 -1.97 0.09 -5.70
CA MET A 230 -3.18 0.30 -6.49
C MET A 230 -3.12 1.58 -7.35
N LEU A 231 -2.43 2.64 -6.89
CA LEU A 231 -2.12 3.81 -7.72
C LEU A 231 -1.20 3.42 -8.89
N GLY A 232 -0.23 2.53 -8.64
CA GLY A 232 0.64 1.97 -9.67
C GLY A 232 -0.09 1.14 -10.72
N GLU A 233 -1.17 0.48 -10.33
CA GLU A 233 -1.99 -0.39 -11.19
C GLU A 233 -3.12 0.36 -11.94
N GLY A 234 -3.28 1.67 -11.70
CA GLY A 234 -4.23 2.50 -12.44
C GLY A 234 -5.70 2.39 -12.02
N TYR A 235 -5.97 1.95 -10.79
CA TYR A 235 -7.36 1.85 -10.28
C TYR A 235 -8.01 3.21 -10.02
N PHE A 236 -7.24 4.31 -9.91
CA PHE A 236 -7.75 5.60 -9.47
C PHE A 236 -7.65 6.68 -10.54
N ALA A 237 -8.70 7.49 -10.62
CA ALA A 237 -8.73 8.70 -11.44
C ALA A 237 -7.95 9.86 -10.78
N ALA A 238 -7.89 9.89 -9.44
CA ALA A 238 -7.13 10.87 -8.66
C ALA A 238 -6.83 10.34 -7.26
N ALA A 239 -5.97 11.07 -6.52
CA ALA A 239 -5.71 10.80 -5.11
C ALA A 239 -5.85 12.07 -4.26
N ALA A 240 -6.45 11.92 -3.06
CA ALA A 240 -6.41 12.88 -1.97
C ALA A 240 -5.52 12.29 -0.85
N ASP A 241 -4.21 12.45 -0.99
CA ASP A 241 -3.23 11.89 -0.06
C ASP A 241 -2.91 12.88 1.06
N VAL A 242 -3.84 12.99 2.00
CA VAL A 242 -3.83 14.00 3.05
C VAL A 242 -3.24 13.53 4.36
N THR A 243 -2.82 12.25 4.45
CA THR A 243 -2.26 11.63 5.65
C THR A 243 -0.96 10.90 5.31
N LEU A 244 0.17 11.54 5.64
CA LEU A 244 1.52 11.11 5.26
C LEU A 244 2.40 10.69 6.44
N GLY A 245 1.80 10.43 7.62
CA GLY A 245 2.52 10.02 8.84
C GLY A 245 3.35 8.75 8.71
N GLU A 246 3.09 7.92 7.71
CA GLU A 246 3.89 6.76 7.36
C GLU A 246 5.31 7.12 6.91
N CYS A 247 5.51 8.34 6.39
CA CYS A 247 6.83 8.85 6.04
C CYS A 247 7.65 9.21 7.28
N SER A 248 7.02 9.80 8.32
CA SER A 248 7.69 10.03 9.61
C SER A 248 7.96 8.71 10.34
N ALA A 249 7.07 7.72 10.21
CA ALA A 249 7.31 6.37 10.72
C ALA A 249 8.49 5.69 10.02
N HIS A 250 8.65 5.88 8.71
CA HIS A 250 9.82 5.40 7.98
C HIS A 250 11.12 6.05 8.48
N LEU A 251 11.10 7.36 8.72
CA LEU A 251 12.27 8.10 9.23
C LEU A 251 12.69 7.68 10.65
N LEU A 252 11.70 7.50 11.54
CA LEU A 252 11.94 7.23 12.96
C LEU A 252 11.96 5.75 13.34
N GLY A 253 11.61 4.84 12.42
CA GLY A 253 11.50 3.41 12.69
C GLY A 253 10.22 3.00 13.42
N GLY A 254 9.14 3.77 13.27
CA GLY A 254 7.85 3.46 13.89
C GLY A 254 7.08 2.34 13.20
N VAL A 255 6.02 1.86 13.89
CA VAL A 255 5.26 0.68 13.45
C VAL A 255 4.39 0.93 12.20
N ASN A 256 4.03 2.18 11.92
CA ASN A 256 3.20 2.56 10.78
C ASN A 256 4.03 2.85 9.51
N ASN A 257 5.16 2.19 9.33
CA ASN A 257 6.09 2.42 8.24
C ASN A 257 5.62 1.74 6.95
N ALA A 258 5.28 2.52 5.92
CA ALA A 258 4.93 2.01 4.59
C ALA A 258 6.15 1.82 3.66
N GLY A 259 7.36 2.02 4.17
CA GLY A 259 8.59 1.91 3.38
C GLY A 259 8.95 3.14 2.57
N PRO A 260 10.05 3.07 1.81
CA PRO A 260 10.58 4.21 1.05
C PRO A 260 9.70 4.60 -0.16
N GLY A 261 8.86 3.68 -0.65
CA GLY A 261 7.99 3.89 -1.81
C GLY A 261 6.76 4.79 -1.55
N ARG A 262 6.44 5.11 -0.30
CA ARG A 262 5.30 5.97 0.06
C ARG A 262 5.39 7.33 -0.62
N MET A 263 4.29 7.85 -1.19
CA MET A 263 4.17 9.06 -2.04
C MET A 263 4.71 8.92 -3.47
N SER A 264 5.02 7.71 -3.93
CA SER A 264 5.61 7.53 -5.28
C SER A 264 4.59 7.06 -6.31
N GLY A 265 3.58 6.31 -5.92
CA GLY A 265 2.63 5.66 -6.84
C GLY A 265 1.91 6.65 -7.77
N ALA A 266 1.28 7.67 -7.22
CA ALA A 266 0.60 8.69 -8.03
C ALA A 266 1.58 9.49 -8.91
N ALA A 267 2.70 9.94 -8.33
CA ALA A 267 3.69 10.76 -9.04
C ALA A 267 4.29 10.03 -10.25
N LEU A 268 4.73 8.78 -10.07
CA LEU A 268 5.38 7.99 -11.12
C LEU A 268 4.42 7.52 -12.21
N ASN A 269 3.14 7.30 -11.86
CA ASN A 269 2.15 6.73 -12.79
C ASN A 269 1.22 7.78 -13.42
N GLY A 270 1.46 9.07 -13.18
CA GLY A 270 0.68 10.13 -13.81
C GLY A 270 -0.76 10.22 -13.28
N ILE A 271 -0.98 9.84 -12.02
CA ILE A 271 -2.26 10.02 -11.34
C ILE A 271 -2.27 11.42 -10.72
N PRO A 272 -3.27 12.27 -11.06
CA PRO A 272 -3.39 13.58 -10.47
C PRO A 272 -3.71 13.50 -8.97
N GLN A 273 -3.16 14.42 -8.16
CA GLN A 273 -3.28 14.31 -6.71
C GLN A 273 -3.33 15.66 -5.99
N VAL A 274 -4.08 15.66 -4.88
CA VAL A 274 -4.09 16.70 -3.87
C VAL A 274 -3.51 16.13 -2.57
N MET A 275 -2.60 16.87 -1.95
CA MET A 275 -1.83 16.36 -0.82
C MET A 275 -1.74 17.35 0.33
N ALA A 276 -1.57 16.80 1.55
CA ALA A 276 -1.23 17.57 2.75
C ALA A 276 -0.34 16.73 3.69
N PRO A 277 0.49 17.37 4.56
CA PRO A 277 1.39 16.68 5.47
C PRO A 277 0.71 16.16 6.73
N GLY A 278 -0.51 15.63 6.62
CA GLY A 278 -1.27 15.14 7.77
C GLY A 278 -0.53 14.05 8.53
N SER A 279 -0.55 14.13 9.86
CA SER A 279 0.08 13.15 10.77
C SER A 279 1.61 13.01 10.63
N VAL A 280 2.30 13.93 9.92
CA VAL A 280 3.77 13.92 9.79
C VAL A 280 4.47 14.45 11.05
N ASP A 281 3.75 15.02 11.97
CA ASP A 281 4.22 15.61 13.22
C ASP A 281 4.66 14.59 14.28
N PHE A 282 4.37 13.29 14.10
CA PHE A 282 4.77 12.21 15.00
C PHE A 282 4.97 10.88 14.28
N SER A 283 5.49 9.90 15.02
CA SER A 283 5.55 8.49 14.67
C SER A 283 5.03 7.62 15.82
N SER A 284 4.39 6.49 15.50
CA SER A 284 3.83 5.55 16.47
C SER A 284 4.78 4.39 16.74
N PHE A 285 4.87 3.98 18.02
CA PHE A 285 5.59 2.81 18.51
C PHE A 285 4.66 2.01 19.42
N ARG A 286 4.82 0.69 19.54
CA ARG A 286 4.01 -0.10 20.48
C ARG A 286 4.22 0.34 21.92
N ASN A 287 5.48 0.60 22.26
CA ASN A 287 5.85 1.12 23.57
C ASN A 287 7.17 1.87 23.48
N ARG A 288 7.56 2.54 24.57
CA ARG A 288 8.78 3.32 24.63
C ARG A 288 10.06 2.50 24.46
N GLY A 289 10.05 1.22 24.85
CA GLY A 289 11.20 0.31 24.69
C GLY A 289 11.58 0.05 23.23
N GLU A 290 10.65 0.18 22.30
CA GLU A 290 10.90 0.01 20.85
C GLU A 290 11.49 1.26 20.17
N MET A 291 11.54 2.41 20.85
CA MET A 291 12.05 3.66 20.27
C MET A 291 13.59 3.69 20.12
N GLY A 292 14.29 2.74 20.71
CA GLY A 292 15.75 2.71 20.71
C GLY A 292 16.38 3.78 21.62
N GLU A 293 17.70 3.69 21.83
CA GLU A 293 18.43 4.53 22.78
C GLU A 293 18.42 6.00 22.41
N ARG A 294 18.61 6.34 21.13
CA ARG A 294 18.66 7.72 20.65
C ARG A 294 17.36 8.48 20.95
N LEU A 295 16.21 7.94 20.52
CA LEU A 295 14.94 8.62 20.72
C LEU A 295 14.58 8.73 22.21
N ASN A 296 14.87 7.69 23.01
CA ASN A 296 14.65 7.72 24.45
C ASN A 296 15.50 8.78 25.14
N HIS A 297 16.78 8.91 24.78
CA HIS A 297 17.66 9.95 25.30
C HIS A 297 17.16 11.36 24.95
N GLU A 298 16.76 11.58 23.69
CA GLU A 298 16.21 12.85 23.22
C GLU A 298 14.91 13.23 23.93
N ILE A 299 14.05 12.25 24.26
CA ILE A 299 12.81 12.46 25.03
C ILE A 299 13.15 12.83 26.48
N ASP A 300 14.07 12.10 27.12
CA ASP A 300 14.43 12.31 28.54
C ASP A 300 15.11 13.66 28.79
N THR A 301 15.87 14.12 27.80
CA THR A 301 16.57 15.40 27.86
C THR A 301 15.78 16.58 27.29
N GLY A 302 14.65 16.29 26.59
CA GLY A 302 13.87 17.32 25.92
C GLY A 302 14.58 18.01 24.75
N VAL A 303 15.66 17.42 24.24
CA VAL A 303 16.45 17.98 23.14
C VAL A 303 15.58 18.17 21.93
N LEU A 304 15.71 19.32 21.26
CA LEU A 304 14.96 19.68 20.06
C LEU A 304 13.43 19.69 20.23
N GLY A 305 12.93 19.69 21.47
CA GLY A 305 11.49 19.65 21.76
C GLY A 305 10.86 18.27 21.57
N ARG A 306 11.67 17.20 21.50
CA ARG A 306 11.19 15.81 21.40
C ARG A 306 10.35 15.44 22.61
N LYS A 307 9.18 14.85 22.37
CA LYS A 307 8.27 14.37 23.39
C LYS A 307 7.79 12.96 23.05
N ALA A 308 7.42 12.20 24.09
CA ALA A 308 6.60 11.00 23.95
C ALA A 308 5.24 11.26 24.58
N HIS A 309 4.19 10.70 23.98
CA HIS A 309 2.84 10.73 24.53
C HIS A 309 2.29 9.30 24.55
N PHE A 310 1.87 8.84 25.74
CA PHE A 310 1.22 7.56 25.90
C PHE A 310 -0.23 7.67 25.40
N HIS A 311 -0.51 7.05 24.27
CA HIS A 311 -1.84 7.05 23.67
C HIS A 311 -2.72 5.94 24.26
N ASN A 312 -2.19 4.70 24.31
CA ASN A 312 -2.82 3.54 24.93
C ASN A 312 -1.78 2.43 25.18
N THR A 313 -2.24 1.28 25.71
CA THR A 313 -1.37 0.13 26.09
C THR A 313 -0.52 -0.39 24.92
N TYR A 314 -0.95 -0.17 23.68
CA TYR A 314 -0.30 -0.67 22.46
C TYR A 314 0.27 0.43 21.57
N CYS A 315 0.20 1.68 22.01
CA CYS A 315 0.66 2.81 21.21
C CYS A 315 1.23 3.93 22.09
N THR A 316 2.48 4.25 21.85
CA THR A 316 3.14 5.46 22.33
C THR A 316 3.65 6.24 21.14
N ILE A 317 3.32 7.53 21.06
CA ILE A 317 3.82 8.38 19.98
C ILE A 317 5.15 9.02 20.36
N CYS A 318 6.01 9.24 19.37
CA CYS A 318 7.23 10.02 19.45
C CYS A 318 7.12 11.19 18.46
N THR A 319 7.27 12.41 18.93
CA THR A 319 7.08 13.61 18.08
C THR A 319 8.25 13.79 17.12
N VAL A 320 7.98 14.29 15.92
CA VAL A 320 8.99 14.73 14.93
C VAL A 320 9.56 16.08 15.38
N THR A 321 10.88 16.26 15.29
CA THR A 321 11.52 17.54 15.58
C THR A 321 11.40 18.50 14.39
N PRO A 322 11.60 19.82 14.60
CA PRO A 322 11.63 20.79 13.49
C PRO A 322 12.70 20.48 12.43
N GLU A 323 13.87 19.98 12.85
CA GLU A 323 14.95 19.58 11.95
C GLU A 323 14.61 18.34 11.14
N GLU A 324 13.94 17.38 11.75
CA GLU A 324 13.41 16.21 11.02
C GLU A 324 12.29 16.61 10.06
N ALA A 325 11.44 17.58 10.44
CA ALA A 325 10.43 18.13 9.55
C ALA A 325 11.06 18.80 8.31
N TYR A 326 12.18 19.52 8.49
CA TYR A 326 12.96 20.05 7.37
C TYR A 326 13.44 18.92 6.44
N GLY A 327 14.04 17.85 6.98
CA GLY A 327 14.50 16.70 6.20
C GLY A 327 13.36 15.94 5.50
N LEU A 328 12.18 15.85 6.15
CA LEU A 328 10.97 15.28 5.53
C LEU A 328 10.49 16.16 4.37
N GLY A 329 10.54 17.50 4.52
CA GLY A 329 10.26 18.43 3.42
C GLY A 329 11.16 18.18 2.21
N GLU A 330 12.48 18.07 2.40
CA GLU A 330 13.40 17.70 1.32
C GLU A 330 13.07 16.36 0.67
N SER A 331 12.72 15.35 1.48
CA SER A 331 12.36 14.01 0.99
C SER A 331 11.10 14.05 0.15
N PHE A 332 10.07 14.78 0.60
CA PHE A 332 8.79 14.93 -0.12
C PHE A 332 9.00 15.63 -1.46
N ALA A 333 9.75 16.72 -1.49
CA ALA A 333 10.08 17.44 -2.72
C ALA A 333 10.76 16.52 -3.75
N LYS A 334 11.76 15.75 -3.32
CA LYS A 334 12.48 14.81 -4.19
C LYS A 334 11.53 13.79 -4.84
N LYS A 335 10.54 13.29 -4.10
CA LYS A 335 9.55 12.35 -4.63
C LYS A 335 8.57 13.01 -5.59
N LEU A 336 8.07 14.20 -5.23
CA LEU A 336 7.11 14.92 -6.06
C LEU A 336 7.74 15.49 -7.35
N ASN A 337 9.05 15.70 -7.40
CA ASN A 337 9.74 16.10 -8.63
C ASN A 337 9.53 15.11 -9.80
N PHE A 338 9.10 13.90 -9.53
CA PHE A 338 8.72 12.90 -10.56
C PHE A 338 7.25 12.98 -10.98
N ALA A 339 6.47 13.93 -10.46
CA ALA A 339 5.05 14.07 -10.79
C ALA A 339 4.83 14.30 -12.31
N LYS A 340 4.07 13.38 -12.92
CA LYS A 340 3.74 13.41 -14.34
C LYS A 340 2.33 13.97 -14.61
N ALA A 341 1.57 14.25 -13.56
CA ALA A 341 0.20 14.79 -13.62
C ALA A 341 0.03 15.91 -12.59
N PRO A 342 -1.07 16.71 -12.68
CA PRO A 342 -1.37 17.77 -11.73
C PRO A 342 -1.23 17.31 -10.29
N THR A 343 -0.34 17.95 -9.54
CA THR A 343 -0.04 17.67 -8.14
C THR A 343 -0.09 18.97 -7.37
N THR A 344 -1.02 19.07 -6.39
CA THR A 344 -1.14 20.25 -5.54
C THR A 344 -0.90 19.85 -4.09
N PHE A 345 0.06 20.51 -3.46
CA PHE A 345 0.42 20.28 -2.06
C PHE A 345 0.02 21.48 -1.20
N PHE A 346 -0.95 21.27 -0.29
CA PHE A 346 -1.37 22.28 0.67
C PHE A 346 -0.71 22.05 2.02
N ILE A 347 -0.09 23.10 2.59
CA ILE A 347 0.61 23.04 3.87
C ILE A 347 -0.18 23.86 4.89
N PRO A 348 -0.92 23.22 5.82
CA PRO A 348 -1.62 23.91 6.88
C PRO A 348 -0.63 24.36 7.96
N MET A 349 -0.61 25.67 8.26
CA MET A 349 0.37 26.28 9.16
C MET A 349 0.00 26.15 10.63
N ARG A 350 -1.26 25.84 10.97
CA ARG A 350 -1.77 25.75 12.35
C ARG A 350 -1.76 24.35 12.92
N GLY A 351 -1.10 23.39 12.24
CA GLY A 351 -0.90 22.01 12.68
C GLY A 351 -1.47 20.96 11.73
N TRP A 352 -0.95 19.72 11.86
CA TRP A 352 -1.06 18.64 10.89
C TRP A 352 -1.85 17.43 11.38
N SER A 353 -2.23 17.42 12.66
CA SER A 353 -2.99 16.33 13.26
C SER A 353 -3.73 16.80 14.49
N ALA A 354 -4.62 15.96 15.04
CA ALA A 354 -5.23 16.22 16.34
C ALA A 354 -4.19 16.51 17.46
N TYR A 355 -2.95 16.03 17.31
CA TYR A 355 -1.88 16.22 18.28
C TYR A 355 -1.02 17.48 18.05
N ASP A 356 -1.07 18.08 16.86
CA ASP A 356 -0.31 19.28 16.51
C ASP A 356 -1.27 20.50 16.52
N ILE A 357 -1.75 20.86 17.70
CA ILE A 357 -2.75 21.91 17.90
C ILE A 357 -2.43 22.75 19.16
N GLU A 358 -2.65 24.07 19.06
CA GLU A 358 -2.31 25.03 20.11
C GLU A 358 -3.18 24.90 21.38
N ALA A 359 -4.46 24.61 21.21
CA ALA A 359 -5.44 24.52 22.30
C ALA A 359 -6.41 23.36 22.05
N PRO A 360 -7.11 22.87 23.12
CA PRO A 360 -8.11 21.83 22.97
C PRO A 360 -9.21 22.23 21.97
N ASP A 361 -9.54 21.30 21.08
CA ASP A 361 -10.59 21.45 20.09
C ASP A 361 -11.10 20.05 19.72
N ILE A 362 -12.29 19.69 20.19
CA ILE A 362 -12.90 18.37 19.99
C ILE A 362 -13.20 18.12 18.52
N GLU A 363 -13.59 19.13 17.77
CA GLU A 363 -13.92 19.00 16.34
C GLU A 363 -12.67 18.69 15.53
N LYS A 364 -11.50 19.17 15.96
CA LYS A 364 -10.20 18.85 15.39
C LYS A 364 -9.55 17.60 15.99
N GLY A 365 -10.20 16.94 16.94
CA GLY A 365 -9.83 15.65 17.50
C GLY A 365 -8.96 15.69 18.76
N TRP A 366 -8.73 16.86 19.39
CA TRP A 366 -7.99 16.97 20.65
C TRP A 366 -8.87 17.48 21.80
N ALA A 367 -9.08 16.63 22.79
CA ALA A 367 -9.82 16.96 24.02
C ALA A 367 -8.96 16.96 25.29
N GLY A 368 -7.64 16.80 25.16
CA GLY A 368 -6.69 16.78 26.28
C GLY A 368 -6.47 18.15 26.89
N PRO A 369 -5.85 18.23 28.09
CA PRO A 369 -5.55 19.49 28.73
C PRO A 369 -4.39 20.20 28.01
N GLY A 370 -4.57 21.49 27.72
CA GLY A 370 -3.54 22.32 27.08
C GLY A 370 -3.34 21.98 25.60
N SER A 371 -2.19 22.40 25.07
CA SER A 371 -1.82 22.12 23.68
C SER A 371 -1.66 20.62 23.40
N GLY A 372 -1.83 20.23 22.16
CA GLY A 372 -1.55 18.86 21.72
C GLY A 372 -0.11 18.44 21.97
N PRO A 373 0.18 17.15 22.18
CA PRO A 373 1.49 16.66 22.55
C PRO A 373 2.59 16.96 21.51
N SER A 374 2.21 17.09 20.24
CA SER A 374 3.13 17.43 19.15
C SER A 374 3.30 18.94 18.95
N TRP A 375 2.48 19.79 19.55
CA TRP A 375 2.52 21.23 19.28
C TRP A 375 3.86 21.87 19.66
N ILE A 376 4.45 22.60 18.70
CA ILE A 376 5.59 23.51 18.89
C ILE A 376 5.24 24.84 18.21
N PRO A 377 5.04 25.92 18.98
CA PRO A 377 4.67 27.22 18.41
C PRO A 377 5.81 27.84 17.61
N SER A 378 5.49 28.49 16.51
CA SER A 378 6.40 29.37 15.80
C SER A 378 6.78 30.58 16.69
N ARG A 379 8.02 31.03 16.54
CA ARG A 379 8.48 32.27 17.19
C ARG A 379 8.13 33.53 16.41
N ASN A 380 7.92 33.38 15.11
CA ASN A 380 7.75 34.49 14.17
C ASN A 380 6.29 34.74 13.82
N HIS A 381 5.45 33.70 13.88
CA HIS A 381 4.05 33.76 13.45
C HIS A 381 3.15 33.13 14.53
N PRO A 382 2.43 33.97 15.31
CA PRO A 382 1.51 33.48 16.33
C PRO A 382 0.47 32.51 15.77
N GLY A 383 0.27 31.38 16.44
CA GLY A 383 -0.68 30.35 16.05
C GLY A 383 -0.19 29.40 14.93
N TRP A 384 1.03 29.56 14.46
CA TRP A 384 1.64 28.62 13.49
C TRP A 384 2.48 27.57 14.20
N SER A 385 2.53 26.38 13.58
CA SER A 385 3.42 25.30 13.97
C SER A 385 4.83 25.56 13.43
N TYR A 386 5.83 25.52 14.31
CA TYR A 386 7.24 25.70 13.92
C TYR A 386 7.72 24.57 12.99
N ARG A 387 7.13 23.36 13.10
CA ARG A 387 7.42 22.28 12.16
C ARG A 387 6.99 22.64 10.74
N ALA A 388 5.83 23.27 10.57
CA ALA A 388 5.33 23.67 9.26
C ALA A 388 6.28 24.68 8.58
N GLU A 389 6.82 25.63 9.33
CA GLU A 389 7.83 26.57 8.78
C GLU A 389 9.09 25.84 8.32
N ARG A 390 9.64 24.96 9.19
CA ARG A 390 10.86 24.21 8.86
C ARG A 390 10.66 23.22 7.70
N PHE A 391 9.49 22.60 7.64
CA PHE A 391 9.14 21.72 6.49
C PHE A 391 9.10 22.50 5.17
N ILE A 392 8.47 23.66 5.14
CA ILE A 392 8.43 24.50 3.94
C ILE A 392 9.85 24.86 3.47
N GLU A 393 10.74 25.24 4.37
CA GLU A 393 12.13 25.58 4.01
C GLU A 393 12.82 24.39 3.30
N GLY A 394 12.74 23.18 3.88
CA GLY A 394 13.30 21.97 3.27
C GLY A 394 12.61 21.60 1.95
N PHE A 395 11.29 21.70 1.91
CA PHE A 395 10.47 21.33 0.76
C PHE A 395 10.79 22.23 -0.45
N LEU A 396 10.71 23.56 -0.29
CA LEU A 396 11.00 24.51 -1.37
C LEU A 396 12.46 24.44 -1.83
N GLY A 397 13.38 24.12 -0.91
CA GLY A 397 14.81 24.00 -1.22
C GLY A 397 15.17 22.85 -2.16
N LYS A 398 14.26 21.90 -2.40
CA LYS A 398 14.50 20.71 -3.23
C LYS A 398 13.47 20.53 -4.35
N LEU A 399 12.43 21.36 -4.43
CA LEU A 399 11.49 21.30 -5.55
C LEU A 399 12.18 21.67 -6.87
N ASN A 400 11.79 20.96 -7.92
CA ASN A 400 12.23 21.26 -9.28
C ASN A 400 11.35 22.38 -9.88
N PRO A 401 11.88 23.59 -10.12
CA PRO A 401 11.12 24.71 -10.64
C PRO A 401 10.60 24.48 -12.08
N ASP A 402 11.18 23.53 -12.81
CA ASP A 402 10.79 23.23 -14.18
C ASP A 402 9.60 22.26 -14.26
N ASN A 403 9.18 21.65 -13.14
CA ASN A 403 8.02 20.77 -13.15
C ASN A 403 6.72 21.55 -12.97
N GLU A 404 6.10 21.92 -14.07
CA GLU A 404 4.84 22.68 -14.10
C GLU A 404 3.62 21.93 -13.53
N ASN A 405 3.71 20.60 -13.32
CA ASN A 405 2.65 19.84 -12.70
C ASN A 405 2.46 20.18 -11.22
N ILE A 406 3.48 20.72 -10.56
CA ILE A 406 3.47 20.93 -9.11
C ILE A 406 2.99 22.35 -8.77
N GLN A 407 2.08 22.46 -7.81
CA GLN A 407 1.73 23.72 -7.14
C GLN A 407 1.77 23.49 -5.63
N VAL A 408 2.29 24.48 -4.90
CA VAL A 408 2.35 24.43 -3.44
C VAL A 408 1.71 25.66 -2.83
N TYR A 409 0.83 25.45 -1.88
CA TYR A 409 0.16 26.49 -1.12
C TYR A 409 0.42 26.35 0.36
N GLN A 410 0.76 27.44 1.04
CA GLN A 410 0.62 27.52 2.49
C GLN A 410 -0.75 28.06 2.85
N ALA A 411 -1.39 27.53 3.89
CA ALA A 411 -2.67 27.96 4.38
C ALA A 411 -2.63 28.25 5.89
N ASP A 412 -3.06 29.42 6.32
CA ASP A 412 -3.16 29.80 7.73
C ASP A 412 -4.37 29.14 8.39
N MET A 413 -4.39 27.80 8.37
CA MET A 413 -5.44 26.93 8.83
C MET A 413 -4.85 25.70 9.51
N HIS A 414 -5.67 24.97 10.26
CA HIS A 414 -5.35 23.65 10.78
C HIS A 414 -5.84 22.57 9.80
N LEU A 415 -5.12 21.45 9.68
CA LEU A 415 -5.47 20.34 8.79
C LEU A 415 -6.94 19.90 8.92
N ASN A 416 -7.39 19.74 10.16
CA ASN A 416 -8.74 19.25 10.48
C ASN A 416 -9.82 20.34 10.50
N SER A 417 -9.52 21.55 10.03
CA SER A 417 -10.57 22.55 9.88
C SER A 417 -11.42 22.31 8.62
N PRO A 418 -12.72 22.53 8.65
CA PRO A 418 -13.61 22.36 7.49
C PRO A 418 -13.15 23.19 6.28
N GLU A 419 -12.65 24.42 6.53
CA GLU A 419 -12.19 25.34 5.48
C GLU A 419 -10.96 24.79 4.74
N PHE A 420 -10.05 24.11 5.47
CA PHE A 420 -8.90 23.49 4.86
C PHE A 420 -9.31 22.24 4.06
N ALA A 421 -10.18 21.41 4.60
CA ALA A 421 -10.71 20.25 3.90
C ALA A 421 -11.47 20.65 2.61
N GLU A 422 -12.21 21.77 2.63
CA GLU A 422 -12.88 22.31 1.43
C GLU A 422 -11.89 22.83 0.38
N LEU A 423 -10.75 23.40 0.79
CA LEU A 423 -9.67 23.75 -0.17
C LEU A 423 -9.14 22.51 -0.91
N LEU A 424 -8.87 21.45 -0.17
CA LEU A 424 -8.41 20.16 -0.72
C LEU A 424 -9.46 19.56 -1.67
N TYR A 425 -10.72 19.54 -1.24
CA TYR A 425 -11.81 19.00 -2.04
C TYR A 425 -12.04 19.82 -3.31
N GLY A 426 -12.04 21.17 -3.23
CA GLY A 426 -12.20 22.04 -4.38
C GLY A 426 -11.13 21.83 -5.45
N GLU A 427 -9.87 21.67 -5.04
CA GLU A 427 -8.76 21.35 -5.96
C GLU A 427 -8.89 19.94 -6.55
N LEU A 428 -9.28 18.96 -5.72
CA LEU A 428 -9.54 17.60 -6.19
C LEU A 428 -10.62 17.58 -7.29
N LYS A 429 -11.70 18.33 -7.09
CA LYS A 429 -12.79 18.47 -8.05
C LYS A 429 -12.31 19.12 -9.36
N ASP A 430 -11.53 20.19 -9.26
CA ASP A 430 -10.94 20.82 -10.44
C ASP A 430 -10.02 19.89 -11.23
N ILE A 431 -9.23 19.11 -10.51
CA ILE A 431 -8.34 18.08 -11.10
C ILE A 431 -9.16 17.00 -11.82
N LEU A 432 -10.22 16.48 -11.20
CA LEU A 432 -11.09 15.47 -11.81
C LEU A 432 -11.77 15.95 -13.09
N HIS A 433 -12.08 17.25 -13.16
CA HIS A 433 -12.71 17.87 -14.34
C HIS A 433 -11.71 18.44 -15.36
N GLY A 434 -10.41 18.37 -15.08
CA GLY A 434 -9.39 18.98 -15.93
C GLY A 434 -9.38 20.53 -15.90
N ASN A 435 -9.98 21.14 -14.88
CA ASN A 435 -10.19 22.59 -14.74
C ASN A 435 -9.18 23.25 -13.80
N ARG A 436 -8.06 22.60 -13.50
CA ARG A 436 -7.05 23.13 -12.59
C ARG A 436 -6.45 24.45 -13.09
N GLU A 437 -6.51 25.49 -12.26
CA GLU A 437 -5.95 26.81 -12.54
C GLU A 437 -4.80 27.14 -11.58
N LYS A 438 -3.75 27.81 -12.09
CA LYS A 438 -2.64 28.29 -11.25
C LYS A 438 -3.12 29.47 -10.38
N GLY A 439 -2.85 29.40 -9.06
CA GLY A 439 -3.18 30.48 -8.12
C GLY A 439 -4.65 30.59 -7.71
N LYS A 440 -5.54 29.71 -8.16
CA LYS A 440 -6.98 29.74 -7.87
C LYS A 440 -7.31 29.90 -6.38
N TYR A 441 -6.54 29.27 -5.50
CA TYR A 441 -6.79 29.26 -4.06
C TYR A 441 -6.04 30.36 -3.30
N GLU A 442 -5.34 31.25 -3.98
CA GLU A 442 -4.64 32.35 -3.33
C GLU A 442 -5.63 33.39 -2.83
N LYS A 443 -5.81 33.47 -1.50
CA LYS A 443 -6.77 34.34 -0.82
C LYS A 443 -6.06 35.23 0.21
N GLY A 444 -5.32 36.20 -0.26
CA GLY A 444 -4.62 37.16 0.59
C GLY A 444 -3.65 36.50 1.55
N LYS A 445 -3.78 36.78 2.88
CA LYS A 445 -2.88 36.22 3.90
C LYS A 445 -3.27 34.80 4.35
N ILE A 446 -4.50 34.36 4.07
CA ILE A 446 -5.02 33.06 4.57
C ILE A 446 -4.48 31.90 3.76
N VAL A 447 -4.48 32.03 2.42
CA VAL A 447 -3.89 31.04 1.51
C VAL A 447 -2.96 31.75 0.56
N LYS A 448 -1.74 31.28 0.46
CA LYS A 448 -0.70 31.85 -0.39
C LYS A 448 -0.04 30.76 -1.21
N ARG A 449 0.05 30.97 -2.51
CA ARG A 449 0.88 30.14 -3.38
C ARG A 449 2.35 30.45 -3.09
N ILE A 450 3.15 29.41 -2.88
CA ILE A 450 4.59 29.52 -2.57
C ILE A 450 5.47 28.79 -3.60
N PHE A 451 4.83 28.05 -4.52
CA PHE A 451 5.49 27.38 -5.66
C PHE A 451 4.50 27.10 -6.80
#